data_d9f980bbefe5cb2c1c40762e6fc50c40
#
_entry.id   d9f980bbefe5cb2c1c40762e6fc50c40
#
_cell.length_a   1.000
_cell.length_b   1.000
_cell.length_c   1.000
_cell.angle_alpha   90.00
_cell.angle_beta   90.00
_cell.angle_gamma   90.00
#
_symmetry.space_group_name_H-M   'P 1'
#
loop_
_entity.id
_entity.type
_entity.pdbx_description
1 polymer ?
#
loop_
_entity_poly.entity_id
_entity_poly.type
_entity_poly.pdbx_seq_one_letter_code
_entity_poly.pdbx_strand_id
1 'polypeptide(L)'
;YNASKLEWLNAHYIKTLPYERLASEMLEFDIDFKSMPKGEVLLNSLRERSKTLVEMSQSARTIINAPSAYDEKAYAKFITPQSKENLAKFAEILGENLDAKGYEEMTAKFLEANGLKLKDLAQALRVALTGNSVSPGIFEVLEVLGADETKKRIKNILKENK
;
A
#
# COMPACT_ATOMS: atom_id res chain seq x y z
N TYR A 1 -7.27 11.82 -32.97
CA TYR A 1 -7.25 11.25 -31.61
C TYR A 1 -6.20 10.16 -31.50
N ASN A 2 -5.37 10.28 -30.49
CA ASN A 2 -4.29 9.34 -30.22
C ASN A 2 -4.35 8.92 -28.73
N ALA A 3 -4.58 7.63 -28.48
CA ALA A 3 -4.75 7.10 -27.13
C ALA A 3 -3.49 7.28 -26.28
N SER A 4 -2.30 7.09 -26.84
CA SER A 4 -1.02 7.27 -26.13
C SER A 4 -0.82 8.71 -25.69
N LYS A 5 -1.18 9.66 -26.56
CA LYS A 5 -1.10 11.08 -26.23
C LYS A 5 -2.09 11.44 -25.12
N LEU A 6 -3.29 10.88 -25.16
CA LEU A 6 -4.29 11.11 -24.11
C LEU A 6 -3.81 10.57 -22.78
N GLU A 7 -3.22 9.39 -22.75
CA GLU A 7 -2.65 8.82 -21.53
C GLU A 7 -1.55 9.70 -20.95
N TRP A 8 -0.67 10.21 -21.83
CA TRP A 8 0.40 11.12 -21.40
C TRP A 8 -0.18 12.40 -20.76
N LEU A 9 -1.19 12.98 -21.40
CA LEU A 9 -1.84 14.18 -20.87
C LEU A 9 -2.52 13.92 -19.54
N ASN A 10 -3.18 12.78 -19.40
CA ASN A 10 -3.82 12.41 -18.14
C ASN A 10 -2.79 12.22 -17.03
N ALA A 11 -1.68 11.54 -17.31
CA ALA A 11 -0.62 11.33 -16.33
C ALA A 11 -0.01 12.66 -15.88
N HIS A 12 0.28 13.54 -16.83
CA HIS A 12 0.82 14.87 -16.54
C HIS A 12 -0.16 15.69 -15.69
N TYR A 13 -1.44 15.68 -16.08
CA TYR A 13 -2.49 16.39 -15.40
C TYR A 13 -2.66 15.92 -13.94
N ILE A 14 -2.67 14.61 -13.76
CA ILE A 14 -2.77 14.01 -12.42
C ILE A 14 -1.60 14.44 -11.53
N LYS A 15 -0.39 14.49 -12.08
CA LYS A 15 0.79 14.87 -11.30
C LYS A 15 0.83 16.35 -10.95
N THR A 16 0.19 17.21 -11.75
CA THR A 16 0.31 18.66 -11.57
C THR A 16 -0.88 19.33 -10.89
N LEU A 17 -2.04 18.64 -10.81
CA LEU A 17 -3.22 19.22 -10.17
C LEU A 17 -2.99 19.44 -8.67
N PRO A 18 -3.54 20.54 -8.10
CA PRO A 18 -3.55 20.69 -6.65
C PRO A 18 -4.30 19.52 -5.98
N TYR A 19 -3.90 19.18 -4.77
CA TYR A 19 -4.50 18.08 -4.02
C TYR A 19 -6.03 18.20 -3.94
N GLU A 20 -6.55 19.36 -3.56
CA GLU A 20 -7.98 19.58 -3.40
C GLU A 20 -8.75 19.31 -4.69
N ARG A 21 -8.18 19.72 -5.82
CA ARG A 21 -8.80 19.52 -7.12
C ARG A 21 -8.84 18.04 -7.49
N LEU A 22 -7.70 17.37 -7.32
CA LEU A 22 -7.62 15.95 -7.63
C LEU A 22 -8.51 15.12 -6.71
N ALA A 23 -8.55 15.45 -5.42
CA ALA A 23 -9.43 14.79 -4.47
C ALA A 23 -10.90 14.95 -4.85
N SER A 24 -11.29 16.12 -5.36
CA SER A 24 -12.65 16.37 -5.84
C SER A 24 -12.98 15.50 -7.05
N GLU A 25 -12.04 15.34 -7.98
CA GLU A 25 -12.23 14.47 -9.14
C GLU A 25 -12.46 13.02 -8.72
N MET A 26 -11.79 12.59 -7.67
CA MET A 26 -11.90 11.22 -7.18
C MET A 26 -13.23 10.91 -6.51
N LEU A 27 -14.00 11.92 -6.15
CA LEU A 27 -15.36 11.71 -5.61
C LEU A 27 -16.28 11.02 -6.62
N GLU A 28 -16.03 11.19 -7.91
CA GLU A 28 -16.77 10.51 -8.96
C GLU A 28 -16.58 8.99 -8.91
N PHE A 29 -15.52 8.53 -8.26
CA PHE A 29 -15.24 7.11 -8.07
C PHE A 29 -15.60 6.63 -6.66
N ASP A 30 -16.39 7.41 -5.93
CA ASP A 30 -16.81 7.12 -4.56
C ASP A 30 -15.63 7.04 -3.58
N ILE A 31 -14.58 7.80 -3.84
CA ILE A 31 -13.41 7.87 -2.96
C ILE A 31 -13.25 9.30 -2.45
N ASP A 32 -13.36 9.46 -1.13
CA ASP A 32 -13.24 10.77 -0.48
C ASP A 32 -11.92 10.86 0.29
N PHE A 33 -10.88 11.31 -0.40
CA PHE A 33 -9.56 11.43 0.21
C PHE A 33 -9.52 12.47 1.35
N LYS A 34 -10.36 13.49 1.27
CA LYS A 34 -10.35 14.56 2.29
C LYS A 34 -10.88 14.09 3.64
N SER A 35 -11.78 13.11 3.64
CA SER A 35 -12.35 12.58 4.88
C SER A 35 -11.49 11.49 5.51
N MET A 36 -10.47 11.00 4.80
CA MET A 36 -9.61 9.93 5.31
C MET A 36 -8.46 10.47 6.14
N PRO A 37 -8.12 9.80 7.26
CA PRO A 37 -6.84 10.06 7.91
C PRO A 37 -5.72 9.75 6.93
N LYS A 38 -4.78 10.66 6.75
CA LYS A 38 -3.66 10.47 5.82
C LYS A 38 -4.09 10.34 4.35
N GLY A 39 -5.27 10.83 4.00
CA GLY A 39 -5.74 10.79 2.61
C GLY A 39 -4.83 11.52 1.64
N GLU A 40 -4.24 12.63 2.06
CA GLU A 40 -3.30 13.39 1.23
C GLU A 40 -2.04 12.58 0.94
N VAL A 41 -1.52 11.87 1.93
CA VAL A 41 -0.35 10.98 1.74
C VAL A 41 -0.67 9.89 0.72
N LEU A 42 -1.83 9.26 0.85
CA LEU A 42 -2.28 8.22 -0.07
C LEU A 42 -2.43 8.77 -1.49
N LEU A 43 -3.13 9.88 -1.63
CA LEU A 43 -3.37 10.47 -2.95
C LEU A 43 -2.04 10.83 -3.63
N ASN A 44 -1.12 11.46 -2.91
CA ASN A 44 0.17 11.85 -3.47
C ASN A 44 1.02 10.64 -3.86
N SER A 45 0.95 9.55 -3.11
CA SER A 45 1.65 8.30 -3.46
C SER A 45 1.08 7.69 -4.74
N LEU A 46 -0.24 7.72 -4.87
CA LEU A 46 -0.92 7.12 -6.02
C LEU A 46 -0.73 7.94 -7.30
N ARG A 47 -0.73 9.27 -7.18
CA ARG A 47 -0.62 10.14 -8.36
C ARG A 47 0.70 10.00 -9.09
N GLU A 48 1.76 9.64 -8.37
CA GLU A 48 3.07 9.44 -8.97
C GLU A 48 3.10 8.20 -9.88
N ARG A 49 2.20 7.25 -9.66
CA ARG A 49 2.18 5.96 -10.34
C ARG A 49 1.02 5.76 -11.30
N SER A 50 0.03 6.64 -11.25
CA SER A 50 -1.21 6.47 -12.03
C SER A 50 -1.16 7.28 -13.31
N LYS A 51 -1.59 6.67 -14.39
CA LYS A 51 -1.71 7.33 -15.69
C LYS A 51 -3.12 7.86 -15.93
N THR A 52 -4.11 7.24 -15.28
CA THR A 52 -5.51 7.65 -15.41
C THR A 52 -6.18 7.68 -14.04
N LEU A 53 -7.30 8.38 -13.94
CA LEU A 53 -8.09 8.42 -12.71
C LEU A 53 -8.69 7.05 -12.39
N VAL A 54 -9.01 6.26 -13.42
CA VAL A 54 -9.51 4.89 -13.22
C VAL A 54 -8.44 4.03 -12.56
N GLU A 55 -7.20 4.05 -13.05
CA GLU A 55 -6.10 3.33 -12.43
C GLU A 55 -5.89 3.77 -10.99
N MET A 56 -5.94 5.08 -10.74
CA MET A 56 -5.77 5.65 -9.42
C MET A 56 -6.86 5.16 -8.47
N SER A 57 -8.11 5.11 -8.93
CA SER A 57 -9.22 4.62 -8.11
C SER A 57 -9.08 3.15 -7.76
N GLN A 58 -8.63 2.33 -8.72
CA GLN A 58 -8.41 0.90 -8.50
C GLN A 58 -7.30 0.67 -7.47
N SER A 59 -6.19 1.39 -7.61
CA SER A 59 -5.08 1.31 -6.66
C SER A 59 -5.48 1.77 -5.26
N ALA A 60 -6.26 2.84 -5.19
CA ALA A 60 -6.74 3.36 -3.91
C ALA A 60 -7.59 2.32 -3.17
N ARG A 61 -8.48 1.64 -3.89
CA ARG A 61 -9.36 0.64 -3.28
C ARG A 61 -8.58 -0.54 -2.69
N THR A 62 -7.47 -0.94 -3.30
CA THR A 62 -6.66 -2.04 -2.77
C THR A 62 -6.00 -1.68 -1.45
N ILE A 63 -5.83 -0.39 -1.19
CA ILE A 63 -5.23 0.08 0.07
C ILE A 63 -6.31 0.39 1.10
N ILE A 64 -7.38 1.08 0.68
CA ILE A 64 -8.46 1.49 1.57
C ILE A 64 -9.19 0.28 2.15
N ASN A 65 -9.44 -0.73 1.32
CA ASN A 65 -10.16 -1.95 1.72
C ASN A 65 -9.17 -3.08 1.98
N ALA A 66 -9.34 -3.77 3.10
CA ALA A 66 -8.54 -4.97 3.38
C ALA A 66 -8.79 -6.00 2.28
N PRO A 67 -7.77 -6.76 1.86
CA PRO A 67 -7.94 -7.73 0.79
C PRO A 67 -8.90 -8.85 1.18
N SER A 68 -9.87 -9.12 0.33
CA SER A 68 -10.79 -10.25 0.50
C SER A 68 -10.26 -11.49 -0.23
N ALA A 69 -9.32 -11.29 -1.15
CA ALA A 69 -8.65 -12.35 -1.89
C ALA A 69 -7.24 -11.89 -2.20
N TYR A 70 -6.36 -12.85 -2.44
CA TYR A 70 -4.96 -12.57 -2.73
C TYR A 70 -4.63 -13.02 -4.14
N ASP A 71 -3.76 -12.26 -4.83
CA ASP A 71 -3.28 -12.67 -6.14
C ASP A 71 -2.55 -14.01 -6.00
N GLU A 72 -2.97 -15.01 -6.77
CA GLU A 72 -2.46 -16.38 -6.63
C GLU A 72 -0.95 -16.48 -6.84
N LYS A 73 -0.44 -15.80 -7.86
CA LYS A 73 0.99 -15.83 -8.17
C LYS A 73 1.82 -15.15 -7.10
N ALA A 74 1.36 -13.98 -6.65
CA ALA A 74 2.05 -13.25 -5.60
C ALA A 74 2.02 -13.99 -4.28
N TYR A 75 0.87 -14.57 -3.92
CA TYR A 75 0.74 -15.36 -2.72
C TYR A 75 1.69 -16.57 -2.74
N ALA A 76 1.66 -17.34 -3.83
CA ALA A 76 2.51 -18.51 -3.96
C ALA A 76 4.00 -18.18 -3.91
N LYS A 77 4.39 -17.04 -4.48
CA LYS A 77 5.80 -16.64 -4.54
C LYS A 77 6.32 -16.04 -3.24
N PHE A 78 5.52 -15.21 -2.59
CA PHE A 78 6.00 -14.40 -1.47
C PHE A 78 5.51 -14.86 -0.10
N ILE A 79 4.39 -15.57 -0.02
CA ILE A 79 3.86 -16.04 1.26
C ILE A 79 4.30 -17.49 1.48
N THR A 80 5.37 -17.63 2.25
CA THR A 80 5.99 -18.92 2.59
C THR A 80 5.92 -19.09 4.10
N PRO A 81 6.18 -20.29 4.65
CA PRO A 81 6.26 -20.45 6.11
C PRO A 81 7.24 -19.45 6.74
N GLN A 82 8.37 -19.22 6.09
CA GLN A 82 9.37 -18.28 6.59
C GLN A 82 8.85 -16.84 6.57
N SER A 83 8.21 -16.42 5.47
CA SER A 83 7.70 -15.05 5.40
C SER A 83 6.54 -14.83 6.37
N LYS A 84 5.72 -15.85 6.63
CA LYS A 84 4.67 -15.78 7.64
C LYS A 84 5.26 -15.54 9.03
N GLU A 85 6.34 -16.22 9.35
CA GLU A 85 7.05 -16.04 10.61
C GLU A 85 7.59 -14.60 10.71
N ASN A 86 8.19 -14.11 9.63
CA ASN A 86 8.70 -12.74 9.57
C ASN A 86 7.57 -11.72 9.76
N LEU A 87 6.42 -11.93 9.12
CA LEU A 87 5.27 -11.05 9.27
C LEU A 87 4.73 -11.05 10.71
N ALA A 88 4.68 -12.21 11.34
CA ALA A 88 4.23 -12.33 12.73
C ALA A 88 5.13 -11.54 13.66
N LYS A 89 6.44 -11.66 13.49
CA LYS A 89 7.42 -10.92 14.28
C LYS A 89 7.32 -9.41 14.04
N PHE A 90 7.14 -9.03 12.77
CA PHE A 90 6.98 -7.61 12.42
C PHE A 90 5.72 -7.02 13.06
N ALA A 91 4.63 -7.76 13.07
CA ALA A 91 3.39 -7.31 13.70
C ALA A 91 3.56 -7.04 15.19
N GLU A 92 4.42 -7.80 15.87
CA GLU A 92 4.65 -7.64 17.31
C GLU A 92 5.28 -6.29 17.66
N ILE A 93 6.06 -5.71 16.74
CA ILE A 93 6.74 -4.42 17.00
C ILE A 93 5.89 -3.21 16.57
N LEU A 94 4.74 -3.43 15.92
CA LEU A 94 3.84 -2.36 15.54
C LEU A 94 3.05 -1.89 16.75
N GLY A 95 3.31 -0.71 17.24
CA GLY A 95 2.64 -0.17 18.42
C GLY A 95 2.15 1.26 18.25
N GLU A 96 2.83 2.05 17.45
CA GLU A 96 2.50 3.46 17.26
C GLU A 96 2.26 3.76 15.79
N ASN A 97 1.41 4.77 15.54
CA ASN A 97 1.23 5.28 14.20
C ASN A 97 2.38 6.22 13.89
N LEU A 98 3.16 5.87 12.88
CA LEU A 98 4.33 6.63 12.45
C LEU A 98 4.12 7.17 11.04
N ASP A 99 4.96 8.10 10.62
CA ASP A 99 4.99 8.50 9.22
C ASP A 99 5.86 7.50 8.44
N ALA A 100 5.93 7.68 7.12
CA ALA A 100 6.68 6.76 6.26
C ALA A 100 8.13 6.62 6.70
N LYS A 101 8.77 7.75 7.04
CA LYS A 101 10.16 7.74 7.50
C LYS A 101 10.32 6.98 8.81
N GLY A 102 9.40 7.18 9.74
CA GLY A 102 9.40 6.47 11.02
C GLY A 102 9.28 4.97 10.83
N TYR A 103 8.38 4.53 9.95
CA TYR A 103 8.23 3.10 9.63
C TYR A 103 9.46 2.55 8.93
N GLU A 104 10.09 3.35 8.06
CA GLU A 104 11.31 2.94 7.39
C GLU A 104 12.43 2.68 8.40
N GLU A 105 12.62 3.59 9.34
CA GLU A 105 13.63 3.46 10.39
C GLU A 105 13.35 2.25 11.30
N MET A 106 12.09 2.10 11.71
CA MET A 106 11.67 0.96 12.54
C MET A 106 11.92 -0.36 11.80
N THR A 107 11.57 -0.41 10.53
CA THR A 107 11.75 -1.61 9.70
C THR A 107 13.23 -1.93 9.54
N ALA A 108 14.08 -0.92 9.32
CA ALA A 108 15.52 -1.14 9.19
C ALA A 108 16.10 -1.79 10.45
N LYS A 109 15.70 -1.32 11.62
CA LYS A 109 16.12 -1.90 12.90
C LYS A 109 15.65 -3.34 13.06
N PHE A 110 14.39 -3.60 12.67
CA PHE A 110 13.81 -4.94 12.71
C PHE A 110 14.59 -5.90 11.81
N LEU A 111 14.88 -5.48 10.58
CA LEU A 111 15.61 -6.31 9.62
C LEU A 111 17.01 -6.62 10.12
N GLU A 112 17.72 -5.63 10.67
CA GLU A 112 19.04 -5.82 11.23
C GLU A 112 19.02 -6.81 12.40
N ALA A 113 18.06 -6.64 13.31
CA ALA A 113 17.93 -7.49 14.50
C ALA A 113 17.64 -8.95 14.13
N ASN A 114 16.99 -9.19 12.99
CA ASN A 114 16.58 -10.53 12.57
C ASN A 114 17.43 -11.09 11.42
N GLY A 115 18.48 -10.38 11.00
CA GLY A 115 19.34 -10.82 9.91
C GLY A 115 18.64 -10.93 8.58
N LEU A 116 17.64 -10.07 8.33
CA LEU A 116 16.83 -10.08 7.12
C LEU A 116 17.16 -8.89 6.22
N LYS A 117 16.82 -9.04 4.95
CA LYS A 117 16.90 -7.96 3.97
C LYS A 117 15.50 -7.43 3.73
N LEU A 118 15.40 -6.17 3.27
CA LEU A 118 14.10 -5.55 3.00
C LEU A 118 13.23 -6.40 2.06
N LYS A 119 13.81 -6.97 1.01
CA LYS A 119 13.09 -7.82 0.07
C LYS A 119 12.46 -9.06 0.71
N ASP A 120 13.04 -9.53 1.81
CA ASP A 120 12.53 -10.71 2.52
C ASP A 120 11.22 -10.41 3.25
N LEU A 121 10.97 -9.15 3.53
CA LEU A 121 9.77 -8.71 4.25
C LEU A 121 8.80 -7.94 3.36
N ALA A 122 9.31 -7.02 2.54
CA ALA A 122 8.50 -6.04 1.83
C ALA A 122 7.44 -6.65 0.91
N GLN A 123 7.81 -7.65 0.12
CA GLN A 123 6.87 -8.25 -0.83
C GLN A 123 5.77 -9.03 -0.11
N ALA A 124 6.14 -9.80 0.91
CA ALA A 124 5.15 -10.51 1.72
C ALA A 124 4.21 -9.53 2.41
N LEU A 125 4.76 -8.42 2.91
CA LEU A 125 3.97 -7.39 3.57
C LEU A 125 2.99 -6.73 2.59
N ARG A 126 3.43 -6.44 1.36
CA ARG A 126 2.55 -5.90 0.33
C ARG A 126 1.37 -6.84 0.04
N VAL A 127 1.64 -8.12 -0.08
CA VAL A 127 0.58 -9.11 -0.31
C VAL A 127 -0.39 -9.14 0.87
N ALA A 128 0.13 -9.11 2.09
CA ALA A 128 -0.71 -9.10 3.29
C ALA A 128 -1.60 -7.85 3.35
N LEU A 129 -1.07 -6.70 2.97
CA LEU A 129 -1.77 -5.43 3.13
C LEU A 129 -2.70 -5.10 1.96
N THR A 130 -2.32 -5.46 0.73
CA THR A 130 -3.08 -5.08 -0.47
C THR A 130 -3.59 -6.26 -1.29
N GLY A 131 -3.17 -7.47 -0.97
CA GLY A 131 -3.51 -8.66 -1.75
C GLY A 131 -2.66 -8.85 -3.00
N ASN A 132 -1.69 -7.97 -3.23
CA ASN A 132 -0.90 -7.96 -4.45
C ASN A 132 0.55 -7.58 -4.12
N SER A 133 1.47 -7.93 -5.02
CA SER A 133 2.89 -7.58 -4.86
C SER A 133 3.23 -6.20 -5.43
N VAL A 134 2.28 -5.53 -6.08
CA VAL A 134 2.47 -4.19 -6.65
C VAL A 134 1.62 -3.20 -5.87
N SER A 135 2.26 -2.15 -5.36
CA SER A 135 1.59 -1.11 -4.57
C SER A 135 2.45 0.16 -4.57
N PRO A 136 1.94 1.29 -4.07
CA PRO A 136 2.80 2.42 -3.71
C PRO A 136 3.88 2.00 -2.72
N GLY A 137 4.83 2.88 -2.42
CA GLY A 137 5.89 2.57 -1.47
C GLY A 137 5.35 1.96 -0.18
N ILE A 138 5.97 0.86 0.28
CA ILE A 138 5.45 0.11 1.42
C ILE A 138 5.33 0.97 2.69
N PHE A 139 6.27 1.87 2.91
CA PHE A 139 6.24 2.72 4.11
C PHE A 139 5.12 3.76 4.06
N GLU A 140 4.77 4.22 2.87
CA GLU A 140 3.63 5.12 2.68
C GLU A 140 2.32 4.37 2.93
N VAL A 141 2.23 3.12 2.51
CA VAL A 141 1.06 2.28 2.79
C VAL A 141 0.92 2.09 4.30
N LEU A 142 2.03 1.83 5.00
CA LEU A 142 2.03 1.68 6.46
C LEU A 142 1.56 2.96 7.14
N GLU A 143 2.01 4.11 6.67
CA GLU A 143 1.59 5.40 7.22
C GLU A 143 0.08 5.60 7.05
N VAL A 144 -0.45 5.28 5.89
CA VAL A 144 -1.88 5.45 5.59
C VAL A 144 -2.74 4.52 6.44
N LEU A 145 -2.34 3.25 6.57
CA LEU A 145 -3.10 2.26 7.31
C LEU A 145 -2.97 2.41 8.82
N GLY A 146 -1.79 2.75 9.31
CA GLY A 146 -1.51 2.81 10.74
C GLY A 146 -1.23 1.43 11.31
N ALA A 147 -0.78 1.40 12.57
CA ALA A 147 -0.33 0.17 13.23
C ALA A 147 -1.46 -0.86 13.40
N ASP A 148 -2.63 -0.42 13.86
CA ASP A 148 -3.73 -1.33 14.15
C ASP A 148 -4.29 -2.02 12.91
N GLU A 149 -4.51 -1.26 11.84
CA GLU A 149 -5.02 -1.85 10.60
C GLU A 149 -3.97 -2.75 9.95
N THR A 150 -2.70 -2.37 10.03
CA THR A 150 -1.60 -3.19 9.52
C THR A 150 -1.55 -4.53 10.25
N LYS A 151 -1.62 -4.51 11.58
CA LYS A 151 -1.65 -5.75 12.37
C LYS A 151 -2.84 -6.64 12.00
N LYS A 152 -4.00 -6.03 11.82
CA LYS A 152 -5.22 -6.76 11.46
C LYS A 152 -5.05 -7.49 10.14
N ARG A 153 -4.51 -6.81 9.13
CA ARG A 153 -4.29 -7.42 7.81
C ARG A 153 -3.23 -8.50 7.84
N ILE A 154 -2.19 -8.32 8.65
CA ILE A 154 -1.17 -9.37 8.83
C ILE A 154 -1.80 -10.60 9.48
N LYS A 155 -2.59 -10.41 10.53
CA LYS A 155 -3.29 -11.52 11.20
C LYS A 155 -4.19 -12.28 10.24
N ASN A 156 -4.88 -11.55 9.36
CA ASN A 156 -5.77 -12.18 8.37
C ASN A 156 -5.01 -13.12 7.44
N ILE A 157 -3.86 -12.69 6.92
CA ILE A 157 -3.09 -13.54 6.01
C ILE A 157 -2.45 -14.72 6.74
N LEU A 158 -2.10 -14.55 8.02
CA LEU A 158 -1.54 -15.63 8.82
C LEU A 158 -2.55 -16.74 9.10
N LYS A 159 -3.85 -16.41 9.03
CA LYS A 159 -4.92 -17.40 9.22
C LYS A 159 -5.23 -18.21 7.96
N GLU A 160 -4.72 -17.77 6.81
CA GLU A 160 -4.93 -18.51 5.55
C GLU A 160 -4.14 -19.80 5.56
N ASN A 161 -4.84 -20.90 5.30
CA ASN A 161 -4.26 -22.25 5.28
C ASN A 161 -4.07 -22.74 3.84
N LYS A 162 -3.16 -22.12 3.12
CA LYS A 162 -2.90 -22.50 1.73
C LYS A 162 -1.44 -22.87 1.53
#